data_98fdc7d4f15e2efcf74d508827a8bb5b
#
_entry.id   98fdc7d4f15e2efcf74d508827a8bb5b
#
_cell.length_a   1.000
_cell.length_b   1.000
_cell.length_c   1.000
_cell.angle_alpha   90.00
_cell.angle_beta   90.00
_cell.angle_gamma   90.00
#
_symmetry.space_group_name_H-M   'P 1'
#
loop_
_entity.id
_entity.type
_entity.pdbx_description
1 polymer ?
#
loop_
_entity_poly.entity_id
_entity_poly.type
_entity_poly.pdbx_seq_one_letter_code
_entity_poly.pdbx_strand_id
1 'polypeptide(L)'
;MTGIARFLKVSRERFEADWPGGGAPYDAVRLPRRATAGSAGYDFFAPSDIALAPGETVSVPTGVRARIRPGWVLMLFPRSGLGFKYRLMLNNTVGVVDSDYFDARNEGHIFIKLHNAGDRPLTVAAGEAFAQGVFLPFGLTEDDDADGRRIGGFGSTGGLT
;
A
#
# COMPACT_ATOMS: atom_id res chain seq x y z
N MET A 1 19.61 8.38 14.51
CA MET A 1 18.21 7.98 14.76
C MET A 1 18.01 6.56 14.24
N THR A 2 17.62 5.62 15.09
CA THR A 2 17.22 4.28 14.65
C THR A 2 15.90 4.40 13.86
N GLY A 3 15.86 3.84 12.64
CA GLY A 3 14.65 3.86 11.80
C GLY A 3 13.45 3.23 12.51
N ILE A 4 12.26 3.72 12.21
CA ILE A 4 10.99 3.26 12.82
C ILE A 4 10.33 2.13 12.03
N ALA A 5 10.75 1.92 10.79
CA ALA A 5 10.18 0.91 9.91
C ALA A 5 11.19 0.42 8.86
N ARG A 6 10.86 -0.69 8.21
CA ARG A 6 11.62 -1.23 7.09
C ARG A 6 10.67 -1.84 6.06
N PHE A 7 10.84 -1.47 4.80
CA PHE A 7 10.18 -2.14 3.67
C PHE A 7 10.97 -3.38 3.25
N LEU A 8 10.26 -4.45 2.92
CA LEU A 8 10.80 -5.70 2.38
C LEU A 8 9.91 -6.16 1.22
N LYS A 9 10.44 -7.01 0.36
CA LYS A 9 9.58 -7.75 -0.58
C LYS A 9 8.87 -8.88 0.17
N VAL A 10 7.66 -9.23 -0.26
CA VAL A 10 7.05 -10.53 0.08
C VAL A 10 7.81 -11.65 -0.65
N SER A 11 7.54 -12.91 -0.31
CA SER A 11 8.12 -14.03 -1.08
C SER A 11 7.66 -14.00 -2.54
N ARG A 12 8.43 -14.63 -3.43
CA ARG A 12 8.05 -14.78 -4.83
C ARG A 12 6.74 -15.55 -4.95
N GLU A 13 6.61 -16.65 -4.21
CA GLU A 13 5.40 -17.47 -4.20
C GLU A 13 4.18 -16.65 -3.77
N ARG A 14 4.32 -15.79 -2.76
CA ARG A 14 3.22 -14.94 -2.30
C ARG A 14 2.82 -13.92 -3.36
N PHE A 15 3.80 -13.27 -3.98
CA PHE A 15 3.52 -12.29 -5.03
C PHE A 15 2.85 -12.93 -6.25
N GLU A 16 3.36 -14.07 -6.71
CA GLU A 16 2.80 -14.80 -7.84
C GLU A 16 1.38 -15.31 -7.57
N ALA A 17 1.10 -15.76 -6.35
CA ALA A 17 -0.25 -16.17 -5.93
C ALA A 17 -1.24 -15.00 -5.91
N ASP A 18 -0.79 -13.80 -5.59
CA ASP A 18 -1.63 -12.60 -5.52
C ASP A 18 -1.71 -11.84 -6.86
N TRP A 19 -0.89 -12.22 -7.85
CA TRP A 19 -0.84 -11.53 -9.14
C TRP A 19 -1.94 -12.02 -10.09
N PRO A 20 -2.81 -11.13 -10.59
CA PRO A 20 -3.88 -11.53 -11.50
C PRO A 20 -3.33 -11.94 -12.88
N GLY A 21 -3.82 -13.06 -13.40
CA GLY A 21 -3.56 -13.48 -14.77
C GLY A 21 -2.20 -14.15 -15.06
N GLY A 22 -1.39 -14.40 -14.03
CA GLY A 22 -0.06 -15.02 -14.19
C GLY A 22 1.01 -14.07 -14.72
N GLY A 23 2.25 -14.56 -14.87
CA GLY A 23 3.37 -13.76 -15.39
C GLY A 23 3.80 -12.60 -14.47
N ALA A 24 3.76 -12.83 -13.16
CA ALA A 24 4.05 -11.83 -12.14
C ALA A 24 5.45 -11.21 -12.31
N PRO A 25 5.58 -9.87 -12.37
CA PRO A 25 6.85 -9.20 -12.58
C PRO A 25 7.63 -9.03 -11.26
N TYR A 26 7.87 -10.11 -10.52
CA TYR A 26 8.51 -10.06 -9.18
C TYR A 26 9.86 -9.37 -9.17
N ASP A 27 10.66 -9.60 -10.20
CA ASP A 27 12.00 -9.01 -10.29
C ASP A 27 11.95 -7.50 -10.54
N ALA A 28 10.84 -6.99 -11.11
CA ALA A 28 10.58 -5.57 -11.30
C ALA A 28 10.06 -4.87 -10.02
N VAL A 29 9.69 -5.62 -8.97
CA VAL A 29 9.24 -5.03 -7.70
C VAL A 29 10.35 -4.17 -7.10
N ARG A 30 10.05 -2.90 -6.88
CA ARG A 30 10.94 -1.91 -6.24
C ARG A 30 10.43 -1.56 -4.85
N LEU A 31 11.34 -1.51 -3.87
CA LEU A 31 10.98 -1.06 -2.52
C LEU A 31 10.68 0.45 -2.51
N PRO A 32 9.70 0.87 -1.69
CA PRO A 32 9.36 2.28 -1.56
C PRO A 32 10.53 3.13 -1.09
N ARG A 33 10.64 4.35 -1.62
CA ARG A 33 11.71 5.28 -1.27
C ARG A 33 11.24 6.73 -1.32
N ARG A 34 11.84 7.59 -0.51
CA ARG A 34 11.61 9.02 -0.55
C ARG A 34 12.33 9.64 -1.75
N ALA A 35 11.69 10.60 -2.40
CA ALA A 35 12.29 11.31 -3.53
C ALA A 35 13.39 12.29 -3.09
N THR A 36 13.23 12.93 -1.94
CA THR A 36 14.16 13.93 -1.39
C THR A 36 14.38 13.75 0.10
N ALA A 37 15.41 14.38 0.65
CA ALA A 37 15.68 14.36 2.09
C ALA A 37 14.55 14.99 2.93
N GLY A 38 13.82 15.95 2.37
CA GLY A 38 12.69 16.63 3.04
C GLY A 38 11.34 15.96 2.81
N SER A 39 11.22 14.95 1.92
CA SER A 39 9.95 14.26 1.67
C SER A 39 9.56 13.40 2.87
N ALA A 40 8.30 13.49 3.31
CA ALA A 40 7.73 12.55 4.28
C ALA A 40 7.27 11.26 3.59
N GLY A 41 6.76 11.36 2.35
CA GLY A 41 6.20 10.26 1.59
C GLY A 41 7.26 9.34 0.97
N TYR A 42 7.03 8.04 1.11
CA TYR A 42 7.75 6.99 0.40
C TYR A 42 6.96 6.61 -0.85
N ASP A 43 7.53 6.83 -2.02
CA ASP A 43 6.92 6.50 -3.31
C ASP A 43 6.83 4.97 -3.49
N PHE A 44 5.62 4.48 -3.79
CA PHE A 44 5.35 3.11 -4.23
C PHE A 44 5.37 3.06 -5.75
N PHE A 45 6.11 2.11 -6.31
CA PHE A 45 6.33 1.99 -7.75
C PHE A 45 5.43 0.90 -8.34
N ALA A 46 4.86 1.18 -9.51
CA ALA A 46 4.01 0.23 -10.22
C ALA A 46 4.84 -0.98 -10.68
N PRO A 47 4.46 -2.21 -10.30
CA PRO A 47 5.18 -3.42 -10.76
C PRO A 47 4.98 -3.70 -12.25
N SER A 48 3.87 -3.22 -12.82
CA SER A 48 3.53 -3.28 -14.25
C SER A 48 2.78 -2.02 -14.66
N ASP A 49 2.51 -1.88 -15.95
CA ASP A 49 1.67 -0.80 -16.46
C ASP A 49 0.28 -0.84 -15.82
N ILE A 50 -0.22 0.34 -15.45
CA ILE A 50 -1.56 0.55 -14.92
C ILE A 50 -2.31 1.43 -15.92
N ALA A 51 -3.48 0.98 -16.38
CA ALA A 51 -4.37 1.76 -17.22
C ALA A 51 -5.77 1.77 -16.60
N LEU A 52 -6.36 2.94 -16.45
CA LEU A 52 -7.68 3.14 -15.85
C LEU A 52 -8.50 4.13 -16.67
N ALA A 53 -9.59 3.69 -17.25
CA ALA A 53 -10.61 4.59 -17.78
C ALA A 53 -11.35 5.32 -16.63
N PRO A 54 -12.06 6.42 -16.92
CA PRO A 54 -12.92 7.08 -15.94
C PRO A 54 -13.89 6.11 -15.27
N GLY A 55 -13.98 6.15 -13.95
CA GLY A 55 -14.82 5.27 -13.13
C GLY A 55 -14.25 3.88 -12.85
N GLU A 56 -13.17 3.49 -13.50
CA GLU A 56 -12.56 2.17 -13.26
C GLU A 56 -11.76 2.09 -11.96
N THR A 57 -11.63 0.86 -11.47
CA THR A 57 -10.79 0.51 -10.33
C THR A 57 -9.82 -0.61 -10.68
N VAL A 58 -8.65 -0.59 -10.06
CA VAL A 58 -7.69 -1.70 -10.12
C VAL A 58 -7.09 -1.95 -8.74
N SER A 59 -6.89 -3.20 -8.39
CA SER A 59 -6.12 -3.58 -7.19
C SER A 59 -4.70 -3.93 -7.62
N VAL A 60 -3.72 -3.21 -7.09
CA VAL A 60 -2.30 -3.39 -7.40
C VAL A 60 -1.63 -4.15 -6.26
N PRO A 61 -1.26 -5.43 -6.45
CA PRO A 61 -0.37 -6.14 -5.53
C PRO A 61 1.02 -5.53 -5.65
N THR A 62 1.48 -4.85 -4.60
CA THR A 62 2.73 -4.07 -4.69
C THR A 62 4.01 -4.91 -4.62
N GLY A 63 3.92 -6.15 -4.14
CA GLY A 63 5.06 -6.99 -3.83
C GLY A 63 5.81 -6.57 -2.56
N VAL A 64 5.27 -5.59 -1.82
CA VAL A 64 5.92 -4.96 -0.67
C VAL A 64 5.18 -5.29 0.62
N ARG A 65 5.93 -5.47 1.69
CA ARG A 65 5.48 -5.53 3.09
C ARG A 65 6.25 -4.52 3.93
N ALA A 66 5.68 -4.08 5.04
CA ALA A 66 6.31 -3.10 5.92
C ALA A 66 6.41 -3.62 7.36
N ARG A 67 7.64 -3.79 7.87
CA ARG A 67 7.85 -4.01 9.30
C ARG A 67 7.85 -2.65 9.98
N ILE A 68 6.92 -2.43 10.90
CA ILE A 68 6.67 -1.15 11.55
C ILE A 68 6.83 -1.32 13.06
N ARG A 69 7.47 -0.38 13.74
CA ARG A 69 7.56 -0.38 15.21
C ARG A 69 6.16 -0.15 15.82
N PRO A 70 5.83 -0.80 16.94
CA PRO A 70 4.64 -0.44 17.72
C PRO A 70 4.56 1.06 18.00
N GLY A 71 3.34 1.62 17.98
CA GLY A 71 3.09 3.06 18.13
C GLY A 71 3.24 3.87 16.83
N TRP A 72 3.50 3.20 15.69
CA TRP A 72 3.56 3.82 14.37
C TRP A 72 2.66 3.09 13.39
N VAL A 73 2.08 3.84 12.46
CA VAL A 73 1.22 3.37 11.38
C VAL A 73 1.76 3.86 10.04
N LEU A 74 1.60 3.06 8.98
CA LEU A 74 1.83 3.49 7.61
C LEU A 74 0.50 3.87 6.98
N MET A 75 0.37 5.14 6.60
CA MET A 75 -0.79 5.66 5.88
C MET A 75 -0.47 5.75 4.39
N LEU A 76 -1.36 5.22 3.55
CA LEU A 76 -1.19 5.20 2.10
C LEU A 76 -2.12 6.23 1.44
N PHE A 77 -1.56 6.97 0.48
CA PHE A 77 -2.21 8.04 -0.25
C PHE A 77 -1.93 7.93 -1.75
N PRO A 78 -2.76 8.50 -2.63
CA PRO A 78 -2.38 8.68 -4.02
C PRO A 78 -1.20 9.65 -4.14
N ARG A 79 -0.43 9.57 -5.22
CA ARG A 79 0.55 10.62 -5.52
C ARG A 79 -0.16 11.92 -5.86
N SER A 80 0.34 13.03 -5.31
CA SER A 80 -0.28 14.36 -5.50
C SER A 80 -0.48 14.73 -6.97
N GLY A 81 0.51 14.50 -7.83
CA GLY A 81 0.41 14.82 -9.25
C GLY A 81 -0.69 14.04 -9.99
N LEU A 82 -0.90 12.77 -9.63
CA LEU A 82 -1.96 11.94 -10.20
C LEU A 82 -3.34 12.34 -9.62
N GLY A 83 -3.40 12.67 -8.33
CA GLY A 83 -4.60 13.20 -7.71
C GLY A 83 -5.06 14.51 -8.33
N PHE A 84 -4.15 15.47 -8.51
CA PHE A 84 -4.45 16.77 -9.10
C PHE A 84 -4.88 16.69 -10.58
N LYS A 85 -4.15 15.89 -11.39
CA LYS A 85 -4.39 15.85 -12.85
C LYS A 85 -5.57 14.98 -13.25
N TYR A 86 -5.80 13.88 -12.52
CA TYR A 86 -6.72 12.81 -12.93
C TYR A 86 -7.76 12.48 -11.88
N ARG A 87 -7.75 13.10 -10.69
CA ARG A 87 -8.54 12.68 -9.54
C ARG A 87 -8.34 11.21 -9.21
N LEU A 88 -7.11 10.72 -9.36
CA LEU A 88 -6.78 9.39 -8.90
C LEU A 88 -6.92 9.33 -7.38
N MET A 89 -7.68 8.36 -6.90
CA MET A 89 -7.95 8.13 -5.49
C MET A 89 -7.55 6.70 -5.12
N LEU A 90 -7.28 6.47 -3.84
CA LEU A 90 -7.42 5.12 -3.30
C LEU A 90 -8.92 4.82 -3.15
N ASN A 91 -9.32 3.61 -3.51
CA ASN A 91 -10.74 3.19 -3.46
C ASN A 91 -11.33 3.27 -2.03
N ASN A 92 -10.50 3.06 -1.02
CA ASN A 92 -10.83 3.20 0.41
C ASN A 92 -10.43 4.57 1.00
N THR A 93 -10.22 5.59 0.19
CA THR A 93 -9.77 6.95 0.52
C THR A 93 -8.32 7.00 1.04
N VAL A 94 -8.01 6.34 2.13
CA VAL A 94 -6.68 6.24 2.75
C VAL A 94 -6.44 4.78 3.14
N GLY A 95 -5.28 4.25 2.80
CA GLY A 95 -4.87 2.93 3.27
C GLY A 95 -4.26 3.04 4.67
N VAL A 96 -4.62 2.13 5.57
CA VAL A 96 -4.03 2.01 6.91
C VAL A 96 -3.32 0.68 7.02
N VAL A 97 -2.02 0.70 7.26
CA VAL A 97 -1.20 -0.50 7.43
C VAL A 97 -0.63 -0.49 8.84
N ASP A 98 -1.17 -1.35 9.68
CA ASP A 98 -0.79 -1.51 11.08
C ASP A 98 0.51 -2.31 11.23
N SER A 99 1.16 -2.20 12.39
CA SER A 99 2.42 -2.89 12.66
C SER A 99 2.28 -4.42 12.67
N ASP A 100 1.14 -4.94 13.12
CA ASP A 100 0.84 -6.37 13.19
C ASP A 100 0.44 -6.99 11.84
N TYR A 101 0.17 -6.15 10.82
CA TYR A 101 -0.12 -6.64 9.47
C TYR A 101 1.05 -7.39 8.84
N PHE A 102 2.28 -7.10 9.27
CA PHE A 102 3.49 -7.74 8.77
C PHE A 102 3.47 -9.27 8.88
N ASP A 103 2.86 -9.79 9.94
CA ASP A 103 2.80 -11.22 10.24
C ASP A 103 1.45 -11.87 9.85
N ALA A 104 0.62 -11.15 9.07
CA ALA A 104 -0.63 -11.69 8.53
C ALA A 104 -0.37 -12.87 7.57
N ARG A 105 -1.38 -13.73 7.36
CA ARG A 105 -1.28 -14.95 6.51
C ARG A 105 -0.80 -14.69 5.09
N ASN A 106 -1.04 -13.48 4.55
CA ASN A 106 -0.55 -13.06 3.25
C ASN A 106 0.84 -12.40 3.32
N GLU A 107 1.63 -12.69 4.35
CA GLU A 107 2.95 -12.09 4.62
C GLU A 107 2.92 -10.57 4.81
N GLY A 108 1.77 -9.98 5.13
CA GLY A 108 1.61 -8.53 5.18
C GLY A 108 1.73 -7.85 3.80
N HIS A 109 1.38 -8.55 2.73
CA HIS A 109 1.44 -8.04 1.37
C HIS A 109 0.52 -6.84 1.20
N ILE A 110 1.09 -5.69 0.88
CA ILE A 110 0.35 -4.43 0.71
C ILE A 110 -0.28 -4.41 -0.68
N PHE A 111 -1.61 -4.28 -0.71
CA PHE A 111 -2.38 -4.01 -1.91
C PHE A 111 -2.82 -2.56 -1.91
N ILE A 112 -2.72 -1.90 -3.05
CA ILE A 112 -3.22 -0.54 -3.24
C ILE A 112 -4.31 -0.59 -4.32
N LYS A 113 -5.56 -0.39 -3.91
CA LYS A 113 -6.69 -0.34 -4.82
C LYS A 113 -6.92 1.11 -5.24
N LEU A 114 -6.79 1.36 -6.54
CA LEU A 114 -6.94 2.67 -7.16
C LEU A 114 -8.33 2.82 -7.78
N HIS A 115 -8.81 4.06 -7.81
CA HIS A 115 -10.03 4.47 -8.50
C HIS A 115 -9.77 5.74 -9.31
N ASN A 116 -10.09 5.72 -10.60
CA ASN A 116 -10.07 6.91 -11.43
C ASN A 116 -11.41 7.66 -11.28
N ALA A 117 -11.45 8.63 -10.38
CA ALA A 117 -12.63 9.47 -10.14
C ALA A 117 -12.70 10.70 -11.08
N GLY A 118 -11.81 10.78 -12.08
CA GLY A 118 -11.76 11.85 -13.07
C GLY A 118 -12.58 11.54 -14.32
N ASP A 119 -12.42 12.40 -15.31
CA ASP A 119 -13.16 12.40 -16.57
C ASP A 119 -12.33 11.94 -17.79
N ARG A 120 -11.08 11.57 -17.59
CA ARG A 120 -10.16 11.12 -18.65
C ARG A 120 -9.34 9.90 -18.25
N PRO A 121 -8.90 9.10 -19.24
CA PRO A 121 -8.07 7.92 -18.95
C PRO A 121 -6.75 8.32 -18.31
N LEU A 122 -6.26 7.44 -17.43
CA LEU A 122 -4.99 7.54 -16.74
C LEU A 122 -4.13 6.33 -17.07
N THR A 123 -2.86 6.55 -17.33
CA THR A 123 -1.85 5.51 -17.45
C THR A 123 -0.67 5.81 -16.52
N VAL A 124 -0.12 4.77 -15.90
CA VAL A 124 1.14 4.81 -15.15
C VAL A 124 2.01 3.68 -15.67
N ALA A 125 3.20 3.98 -16.15
CA ALA A 125 4.10 2.97 -16.66
C ALA A 125 4.73 2.13 -15.53
N ALA A 126 5.10 0.89 -15.83
CA ALA A 126 5.87 0.05 -14.93
C ALA A 126 7.13 0.79 -14.42
N GLY A 127 7.38 0.71 -13.11
CA GLY A 127 8.49 1.42 -12.47
C GLY A 127 8.23 2.89 -12.13
N GLU A 128 7.12 3.49 -12.58
CA GLU A 128 6.71 4.82 -12.14
C GLU A 128 6.00 4.78 -10.78
N ALA A 129 6.12 5.86 -10.03
CA ALA A 129 5.47 5.99 -8.74
C ALA A 129 3.99 6.33 -8.91
N PHE A 130 3.10 5.56 -8.27
CA PHE A 130 1.65 5.71 -8.39
C PHE A 130 0.94 6.04 -7.08
N ALA A 131 1.56 5.73 -5.95
CA ALA A 131 1.07 6.01 -4.60
C ALA A 131 2.22 6.42 -3.70
N GLN A 132 1.91 6.86 -2.50
CA GLN A 132 2.90 7.19 -1.48
C GLN A 132 2.44 6.73 -0.10
N GLY A 133 3.41 6.41 0.77
CA GLY A 133 3.17 6.05 2.16
C GLY A 133 3.86 7.00 3.11
N VAL A 134 3.19 7.38 4.19
CA VAL A 134 3.73 8.25 5.25
C VAL A 134 3.61 7.52 6.57
N PHE A 135 4.69 7.46 7.35
CA PHE A 135 4.66 6.92 8.70
C PHE A 135 4.27 8.01 9.69
N LEU A 136 3.26 7.71 10.53
CA LEU A 136 2.79 8.60 11.59
C LEU A 136 2.79 7.87 12.92
N PRO A 137 3.11 8.55 14.04
CA PRO A 137 2.84 8.01 15.37
C PRO A 137 1.33 8.08 15.65
N PHE A 138 0.82 7.15 16.47
CA PHE A 138 -0.56 7.20 16.93
C PHE A 138 -0.63 7.02 18.45
N GLY A 139 -1.69 7.57 19.06
CA GLY A 139 -1.97 7.41 20.47
C GLY A 139 -3.02 6.33 20.72
N LEU A 140 -3.07 5.85 21.95
CA LEU A 140 -4.11 4.96 22.49
C LEU A 140 -4.97 5.74 23.47
N THR A 141 -6.21 5.30 23.67
CA THR A 141 -7.08 5.82 24.72
C THR A 141 -6.68 5.29 26.09
N GLU A 142 -7.09 5.96 27.17
CA GLU A 142 -6.77 5.55 28.54
C GLU A 142 -7.40 4.19 28.91
N ASP A 143 -8.51 3.85 28.27
CA ASP A 143 -9.28 2.62 28.45
C ASP A 143 -9.05 1.58 27.35
N ASP A 144 -7.92 1.69 26.61
CA ASP A 144 -7.58 0.72 25.58
C ASP A 144 -7.33 -0.67 26.16
N ASP A 145 -8.13 -1.64 25.72
CA ASP A 145 -8.07 -3.03 26.18
C ASP A 145 -7.83 -4.03 25.01
N ALA A 146 -7.36 -3.54 23.86
CA ALA A 146 -7.14 -4.36 22.69
C ALA A 146 -5.99 -5.37 22.89
N ASP A 147 -6.31 -6.65 23.05
CA ASP A 147 -5.38 -7.77 23.25
C ASP A 147 -5.37 -8.78 22.08
N GLY A 148 -6.21 -8.54 21.06
CA GLY A 148 -6.37 -9.42 19.90
C GLY A 148 -5.13 -9.49 19.01
N ARG A 149 -4.87 -10.67 18.43
CA ARG A 149 -3.85 -10.84 17.38
C ARG A 149 -4.50 -10.82 16.00
N ARG A 150 -3.91 -10.06 15.07
CA ARG A 150 -4.33 -10.09 13.67
C ARG A 150 -3.98 -11.45 13.04
N ILE A 151 -4.97 -12.09 12.42
CA ILE A 151 -4.80 -13.38 11.72
C ILE A 151 -4.92 -13.20 10.19
N GLY A 152 -5.70 -12.23 9.73
CA GLY A 152 -6.03 -12.04 8.32
C GLY A 152 -5.53 -10.75 7.70
N GLY A 153 -5.78 -10.60 6.38
CA GLY A 153 -5.41 -9.45 5.57
C GLY A 153 -6.31 -8.22 5.76
N PHE A 154 -6.34 -7.32 4.78
CA PHE A 154 -7.19 -6.13 4.79
C PHE A 154 -8.67 -6.48 5.01
N GLY A 155 -9.32 -5.83 5.98
CA GLY A 155 -10.73 -6.03 6.29
C GLY A 155 -11.06 -7.22 7.21
N SER A 156 -10.06 -7.95 7.72
CA SER A 156 -10.28 -9.17 8.52
C SER A 156 -10.53 -8.93 10.02
N THR A 157 -10.42 -7.70 10.50
CA THR A 157 -10.59 -7.36 11.93
C THR A 157 -12.04 -7.06 12.33
N GLY A 158 -12.95 -6.99 11.37
CA GLY A 158 -14.38 -6.85 11.62
C GLY A 158 -15.13 -7.98 10.93
N GLY A 159 -15.76 -8.88 11.69
CA GLY A 159 -16.69 -9.86 11.14
C GLY A 159 -17.94 -9.19 10.56
N LEU A 160 -17.80 -8.62 9.37
CA LEU A 160 -18.95 -8.33 8.52
C LEU A 160 -19.24 -9.60 7.74
N THR A 161 -20.18 -10.38 8.26
CA THR A 161 -20.89 -11.46 7.53
C THR A 161 -21.71 -10.89 6.39
#